data_3631d00deedd2f7afb31af9699c5e703
#
_entry.id   3631d00deedd2f7afb31af9699c5e703
#
_cell.length_a   1.000
_cell.length_b   1.000
_cell.length_c   1.000
_cell.angle_alpha   90.00
_cell.angle_beta   90.00
_cell.angle_gamma   90.00
#
_symmetry.space_group_name_H-M   'P 1'
#
loop_
_entity.id
_entity.type
_entity.pdbx_description
1 polymer ?
#
loop_
_entity_poly.entity_id
_entity_poly.type
_entity_poly.pdbx_seq_one_letter_code
_entity_poly.pdbx_strand_id
1 'polypeptide(L)'
;MRVKYILILMVASKVSFAQPLNYPIFNDFVQYSSSINAYSNICVKNFNEEEVKSELFELIILFQEKTNLSEKDIFKLKDKYSSINKSTVSQLIQLGIKKNRALCSNYLKIFERFDKKKNAALDKLTEITHEESD
;
A
#
# COMPACT_ATOMS: atom_id res chain seq x y z
N MET A 1 36.13 -24.14 -14.75
CA MET A 1 34.92 -24.25 -15.54
C MET A 1 33.65 -24.17 -14.68
N ARG A 2 33.58 -24.93 -13.59
CA ARG A 2 32.40 -24.90 -12.69
C ARG A 2 32.14 -23.54 -12.05
N VAL A 3 33.19 -22.78 -11.76
CA VAL A 3 33.10 -21.46 -11.14
C VAL A 3 32.42 -20.42 -12.08
N LYS A 4 32.66 -20.52 -13.39
CA LYS A 4 32.03 -19.63 -14.37
C LYS A 4 30.53 -19.81 -14.46
N TYR A 5 30.06 -21.06 -14.38
CA TYR A 5 28.62 -21.34 -14.42
C TYR A 5 27.92 -20.86 -13.16
N ILE A 6 28.54 -20.99 -12.00
CA ILE A 6 27.99 -20.50 -10.74
C ILE A 6 27.86 -18.97 -10.77
N LEU A 7 28.85 -18.26 -11.30
CA LEU A 7 28.82 -16.81 -11.42
C LEU A 7 27.70 -16.33 -12.35
N ILE A 8 27.49 -17.01 -13.48
CA ILE A 8 26.43 -16.68 -14.42
C ILE A 8 25.04 -16.88 -13.76
N LEU A 9 24.85 -17.95 -13.01
CA LEU A 9 23.60 -18.23 -12.30
C LEU A 9 23.31 -17.16 -11.22
N MET A 10 24.33 -16.71 -10.50
CA MET A 10 24.18 -15.66 -9.50
C MET A 10 23.77 -14.33 -10.11
N VAL A 11 24.37 -13.96 -11.24
CA VAL A 11 24.02 -12.72 -11.94
C VAL A 11 22.60 -12.79 -12.47
N ALA A 12 22.20 -13.90 -13.06
CA ALA A 12 20.83 -14.10 -13.55
C ALA A 12 19.81 -14.04 -12.41
N SER A 13 20.11 -14.63 -11.25
CA SER A 13 19.24 -14.59 -10.09
C SER A 13 19.03 -13.17 -9.58
N LYS A 14 20.08 -12.36 -9.49
CA LYS A 14 19.99 -10.97 -9.05
C LYS A 14 19.14 -10.11 -10.00
N VAL A 15 19.28 -10.32 -11.29
CA VAL A 15 18.51 -9.58 -12.30
C VAL A 15 17.03 -10.01 -12.27
N SER A 16 16.77 -11.31 -12.11
CA SER A 16 15.40 -11.86 -12.17
C SER A 16 14.54 -11.47 -10.98
N PHE A 17 15.12 -11.24 -9.79
CA PHE A 17 14.41 -10.97 -8.56
C PHE A 17 14.56 -9.54 -8.05
N ALA A 18 15.20 -8.67 -8.82
CA ALA A 18 15.39 -7.28 -8.42
C ALA A 18 14.05 -6.55 -8.49
N GLN A 19 13.50 -6.18 -7.32
CA GLN A 19 12.37 -5.27 -7.21
C GLN A 19 12.87 -3.83 -7.27
N PRO A 20 12.02 -2.86 -7.69
CA PRO A 20 12.37 -1.44 -7.61
C PRO A 20 12.75 -1.07 -6.17
N LEU A 21 13.77 -0.22 -6.02
CA LEU A 21 14.22 0.24 -4.70
C LEU A 21 13.12 0.95 -3.92
N ASN A 22 12.17 1.56 -4.63
CA ASN A 22 11.05 2.29 -4.03
C ASN A 22 9.82 1.43 -3.75
N TYR A 23 9.84 0.14 -4.11
CA TYR A 23 8.69 -0.74 -3.89
C TYR A 23 8.25 -0.80 -2.42
N PRO A 24 9.15 -0.88 -1.42
CA PRO A 24 8.73 -0.88 -0.02
C PRO A 24 7.95 0.38 0.37
N ILE A 25 8.24 1.52 -0.24
CA ILE A 25 7.51 2.77 0.02
C ILE A 25 6.08 2.68 -0.52
N PHE A 26 5.91 2.17 -1.73
CA PHE A 26 4.57 1.90 -2.29
C PHE A 26 3.81 0.91 -1.43
N ASN A 27 4.49 -0.12 -0.97
CA ASN A 27 3.90 -1.14 -0.11
C ASN A 27 3.38 -0.54 1.20
N ASP A 28 4.14 0.33 1.83
CA ASP A 28 3.72 1.04 3.05
C ASP A 28 2.53 1.95 2.78
N PHE A 29 2.59 2.72 1.70
CA PHE A 29 1.52 3.62 1.30
C PHE A 29 0.19 2.87 1.11
N VAL A 30 0.23 1.74 0.42
CA VAL A 30 -0.94 0.88 0.20
C VAL A 30 -1.44 0.26 1.50
N GLN A 31 -0.52 -0.22 2.33
CA GLN A 31 -0.86 -0.86 3.61
C GLN A 31 -1.61 0.10 4.53
N TYR A 32 -1.07 1.30 4.74
CA TYR A 32 -1.70 2.28 5.62
C TYR A 32 -3.00 2.81 5.04
N SER A 33 -3.05 3.04 3.73
CA SER A 33 -4.28 3.47 3.05
C SER A 33 -5.39 2.42 3.18
N SER A 34 -5.06 1.15 3.00
CA SER A 34 -6.01 0.06 3.14
C SER A 34 -6.55 -0.05 4.56
N SER A 35 -5.70 0.12 5.55
CA SER A 35 -6.10 0.10 6.97
C SER A 35 -7.05 1.25 7.29
N ILE A 36 -6.73 2.47 6.87
CA ILE A 36 -7.58 3.65 7.06
C ILE A 36 -8.96 3.39 6.43
N ASN A 37 -8.98 2.88 5.21
CA ASN A 37 -10.21 2.65 4.48
C ASN A 37 -11.06 1.55 5.13
N ALA A 38 -10.44 0.55 5.72
CA ALA A 38 -11.15 -0.49 6.46
C ALA A 38 -11.87 0.07 7.68
N TYR A 39 -11.18 0.89 8.49
CA TYR A 39 -11.80 1.55 9.64
C TYR A 39 -12.88 2.54 9.20
N SER A 40 -12.63 3.28 8.13
CA SER A 40 -13.59 4.24 7.57
C SER A 40 -14.86 3.54 7.09
N ASN A 41 -14.72 2.36 6.52
CA ASN A 41 -15.85 1.56 6.05
C ASN A 41 -16.80 1.19 7.19
N ILE A 42 -16.28 1.00 8.41
CA ILE A 42 -17.08 0.67 9.59
C ILE A 42 -17.58 1.93 10.31
N CYS A 43 -16.78 2.97 10.38
CA CYS A 43 -17.03 4.12 11.25
C CYS A 43 -17.60 5.35 10.55
N VAL A 44 -17.40 5.48 9.24
CA VAL A 44 -17.84 6.65 8.48
C VAL A 44 -19.09 6.34 7.69
N LYS A 45 -20.15 7.12 7.96
CA LYS A 45 -21.42 6.98 7.25
C LYS A 45 -21.23 7.38 5.77
N ASN A 46 -21.81 6.58 4.87
CA ASN A 46 -21.75 6.82 3.42
C ASN A 46 -20.32 6.79 2.84
N PHE A 47 -19.39 6.09 3.50
CA PHE A 47 -18.06 5.89 2.97
C PHE A 47 -18.11 5.03 1.71
N ASN A 48 -17.53 5.53 0.61
CA ASN A 48 -17.48 4.80 -0.66
C ASN A 48 -16.07 4.22 -0.84
N GLU A 49 -15.90 2.98 -0.44
CA GLU A 49 -14.61 2.29 -0.45
C GLU A 49 -14.08 2.11 -1.87
N GLU A 50 -14.94 1.79 -2.84
CA GLU A 50 -14.52 1.60 -4.23
C GLU A 50 -13.98 2.88 -4.86
N GLU A 51 -14.60 4.02 -4.57
CA GLU A 51 -14.14 5.30 -5.06
C GLU A 51 -12.78 5.68 -4.48
N VAL A 52 -12.61 5.53 -3.18
CA VAL A 52 -11.35 5.88 -2.50
C VAL A 52 -10.23 4.95 -2.94
N LYS A 53 -10.51 3.66 -3.12
CA LYS A 53 -9.58 2.68 -3.65
C LYS A 53 -9.13 3.04 -5.07
N SER A 54 -10.10 3.43 -5.91
CA SER A 54 -9.83 3.84 -7.29
C SER A 54 -8.90 5.04 -7.35
N GLU A 55 -9.17 6.06 -6.53
CA GLU A 55 -8.33 7.25 -6.43
C GLU A 55 -6.90 6.92 -5.98
N LEU A 56 -6.76 6.00 -5.04
CA LEU A 56 -5.46 5.54 -4.55
C LEU A 56 -4.64 4.93 -5.69
N PHE A 57 -5.23 4.05 -6.48
CA PHE A 57 -4.51 3.37 -7.54
C PHE A 57 -4.28 4.26 -8.76
N GLU A 58 -5.13 5.24 -9.01
CA GLU A 58 -4.86 6.28 -10.00
C GLU A 58 -3.59 7.05 -9.65
N LEU A 59 -3.42 7.40 -8.37
CA LEU A 59 -2.23 8.08 -7.88
C LEU A 59 -0.97 7.19 -8.03
N ILE A 60 -1.08 5.92 -7.71
CA ILE A 60 0.03 4.97 -7.87
C ILE A 60 0.44 4.87 -9.34
N ILE A 61 -0.51 4.84 -10.27
CA ILE A 61 -0.24 4.81 -11.70
C ILE A 61 0.50 6.07 -12.16
N LEU A 62 0.15 7.24 -11.61
CA LEU A 62 0.89 8.47 -11.90
C LEU A 62 2.36 8.36 -11.49
N PHE A 63 2.64 7.76 -10.35
CA PHE A 63 4.01 7.53 -9.89
C PHE A 63 4.72 6.44 -10.71
N GLN A 64 3.97 5.51 -11.30
CA GLN A 64 4.53 4.43 -12.10
C GLN A 64 5.38 4.94 -13.27
N GLU A 65 4.95 6.02 -13.91
CA GLU A 65 5.67 6.59 -15.04
C GLU A 65 7.07 7.09 -14.69
N LYS A 66 7.28 7.49 -13.44
CA LYS A 66 8.54 8.05 -12.96
C LYS A 66 9.35 7.10 -12.08
N THR A 67 8.87 5.88 -11.92
CA THR A 67 9.54 4.85 -11.15
C THR A 67 9.60 3.58 -11.98
N ASN A 68 10.38 2.60 -11.54
CA ASN A 68 10.47 1.31 -12.25
C ASN A 68 9.40 0.32 -11.80
N LEU A 69 8.25 0.83 -11.35
CA LEU A 69 7.15 -0.01 -10.90
C LEU A 69 6.49 -0.69 -12.11
N SER A 70 6.48 -2.01 -12.12
CA SER A 70 5.89 -2.79 -13.21
C SER A 70 4.38 -3.00 -12.99
N GLU A 71 3.68 -3.43 -14.04
CA GLU A 71 2.27 -3.80 -13.92
C GLU A 71 2.07 -4.96 -12.95
N LYS A 72 3.02 -5.88 -12.91
CA LYS A 72 3.02 -6.99 -11.95
C LYS A 72 3.11 -6.48 -10.51
N ASP A 73 3.96 -5.48 -10.28
CA ASP A 73 4.08 -4.84 -8.96
C ASP A 73 2.77 -4.16 -8.56
N ILE A 74 2.11 -3.47 -9.49
CA ILE A 74 0.82 -2.84 -9.24
C ILE A 74 -0.23 -3.89 -8.89
N PHE A 75 -0.24 -5.01 -9.59
CA PHE A 75 -1.15 -6.11 -9.29
C PHE A 75 -0.94 -6.63 -7.86
N LYS A 76 0.31 -6.80 -7.45
CA LYS A 76 0.64 -7.22 -6.09
C LYS A 76 0.17 -6.20 -5.04
N LEU A 77 0.29 -4.92 -5.35
CA LEU A 77 -0.18 -3.85 -4.46
C LEU A 77 -1.71 -3.86 -4.34
N LYS A 78 -2.43 -4.09 -5.43
CA LYS A 78 -3.89 -4.22 -5.42
C LYS A 78 -4.33 -5.43 -4.60
N ASP A 79 -3.63 -6.54 -4.74
CA ASP A 79 -3.91 -7.76 -3.98
C ASP A 79 -3.65 -7.54 -2.49
N LYS A 80 -2.56 -6.86 -2.15
CA LYS A 80 -2.25 -6.49 -0.78
C LYS A 80 -3.32 -5.58 -0.17
N TYR A 81 -3.74 -4.56 -0.92
CA TYR A 81 -4.82 -3.68 -0.48
C TYR A 81 -6.07 -4.48 -0.12
N SER A 82 -6.51 -5.32 -1.04
CA SER A 82 -7.73 -6.12 -0.85
C SER A 82 -7.62 -7.08 0.33
N SER A 83 -6.48 -7.72 0.48
CA SER A 83 -6.23 -8.65 1.58
C SER A 83 -6.30 -7.97 2.94
N ILE A 84 -5.62 -6.84 3.10
CA ILE A 84 -5.61 -6.06 4.34
C ILE A 84 -7.01 -5.51 4.64
N ASN A 85 -7.66 -4.93 3.63
CA ASN A 85 -8.98 -4.33 3.79
C ASN A 85 -10.01 -5.36 4.24
N LYS A 86 -10.11 -6.47 3.52
CA LYS A 86 -11.08 -7.53 3.84
C LYS A 86 -10.82 -8.15 5.21
N SER A 87 -9.55 -8.42 5.52
CA SER A 87 -9.17 -9.00 6.81
C SER A 87 -9.54 -8.06 7.97
N THR A 88 -9.22 -6.78 7.84
CA THR A 88 -9.50 -5.78 8.88
C THR A 88 -11.00 -5.57 9.05
N VAL A 89 -11.74 -5.41 7.95
CA VAL A 89 -13.20 -5.26 8.00
C VAL A 89 -13.85 -6.48 8.64
N SER A 90 -13.41 -7.68 8.26
CA SER A 90 -13.93 -8.93 8.84
C SER A 90 -13.70 -9.00 10.34
N GLN A 91 -12.50 -8.64 10.80
CA GLN A 91 -12.18 -8.61 12.22
C GLN A 91 -13.05 -7.60 12.97
N LEU A 92 -13.26 -6.42 12.40
CA LEU A 92 -14.10 -5.39 12.99
C LEU A 92 -15.55 -5.83 13.10
N ILE A 93 -16.09 -6.46 12.07
CA ILE A 93 -17.46 -7.00 12.08
C ILE A 93 -17.60 -8.05 13.18
N GLN A 94 -16.63 -8.92 13.37
CA GLN A 94 -16.65 -9.95 14.39
C GLN A 94 -16.66 -9.40 15.82
N LEU A 95 -16.17 -8.19 16.05
CA LEU A 95 -16.19 -7.55 17.36
C LEU A 95 -17.61 -7.23 17.85
N GLY A 96 -18.55 -7.08 16.92
CA GLY A 96 -19.94 -6.76 17.24
C GLY A 96 -20.23 -5.27 17.37
N ILE A 97 -21.51 -4.91 17.37
CA ILE A 97 -21.97 -3.52 17.31
C ILE A 97 -21.46 -2.68 18.48
N LYS A 98 -21.52 -3.22 19.70
CA LYS A 98 -21.13 -2.48 20.92
C LYS A 98 -19.63 -2.12 20.91
N LYS A 99 -18.77 -3.09 20.55
CA LYS A 99 -17.32 -2.86 20.48
C LYS A 99 -16.95 -1.94 19.33
N ASN A 100 -17.63 -2.06 18.19
CA ASN A 100 -17.41 -1.18 17.04
C ASN A 100 -17.80 0.26 17.37
N ARG A 101 -18.87 0.47 18.12
CA ARG A 101 -19.29 1.79 18.57
C ARG A 101 -18.23 2.45 19.45
N ALA A 102 -17.66 1.68 20.39
CA ALA A 102 -16.57 2.15 21.24
C ALA A 102 -15.30 2.46 20.43
N LEU A 103 -14.98 1.61 19.46
CA LEU A 103 -13.83 1.81 18.58
C LEU A 103 -14.01 3.05 17.70
N CYS A 104 -15.18 3.25 17.15
CA CYS A 104 -15.48 4.40 16.30
C CYS A 104 -15.50 5.73 17.08
N SER A 105 -15.76 5.70 18.40
CA SER A 105 -15.62 6.90 19.22
C SER A 105 -14.17 7.39 19.30
N ASN A 106 -13.21 6.50 19.07
CA ASN A 106 -11.78 6.83 19.00
C ASN A 106 -11.25 6.87 17.56
N TYR A 107 -12.15 6.88 16.57
CA TYR A 107 -11.81 6.80 15.17
C TYR A 107 -10.81 7.87 14.73
N LEU A 108 -10.99 9.11 15.20
CA LEU A 108 -10.09 10.21 14.82
C LEU A 108 -8.63 9.95 15.22
N LYS A 109 -8.42 9.36 16.40
CA LYS A 109 -7.06 9.02 16.85
C LYS A 109 -6.44 7.90 16.01
N ILE A 110 -7.25 6.90 15.67
CA ILE A 110 -6.82 5.79 14.81
C ILE A 110 -6.49 6.32 13.42
N PHE A 111 -7.38 7.14 12.87
CA PHE A 111 -7.21 7.76 11.57
C PHE A 111 -5.93 8.60 11.52
N GLU A 112 -5.71 9.48 12.49
CA GLU A 112 -4.51 10.33 12.54
C GLU A 112 -3.22 9.51 12.56
N ARG A 113 -3.21 8.40 13.29
CA ARG A 113 -2.03 7.53 13.37
C ARG A 113 -1.68 6.93 12.02
N PHE A 114 -2.65 6.36 11.33
CA PHE A 114 -2.43 5.75 10.02
C PHE A 114 -2.21 6.81 8.94
N ASP A 115 -2.94 7.92 9.01
CA ASP A 115 -2.82 9.02 8.06
C ASP A 115 -1.41 9.62 8.09
N LYS A 116 -0.85 9.81 9.27
CA LYS A 116 0.52 10.30 9.42
C LYS A 116 1.53 9.38 8.73
N LYS A 117 1.39 8.07 8.90
CA LYS A 117 2.27 7.08 8.27
C LYS A 117 2.06 7.02 6.76
N LYS A 118 0.82 7.09 6.32
CA LYS A 118 0.48 7.13 4.89
C LYS A 118 1.09 8.37 4.23
N ASN A 119 0.95 9.53 4.84
CA ASN A 119 1.49 10.78 4.32
C ASN A 119 3.01 10.79 4.31
N ALA A 120 3.66 10.17 5.30
CA ALA A 120 5.11 10.02 5.30
C ALA A 120 5.59 9.19 4.10
N ALA A 121 4.88 8.13 3.76
CA ALA A 121 5.18 7.32 2.58
C ALA A 121 4.95 8.11 1.29
N LEU A 122 3.84 8.86 1.22
CA LEU A 122 3.51 9.70 0.08
C LEU A 122 4.57 10.78 -0.15
N ASP A 123 5.04 11.42 0.91
CA ASP A 123 6.09 12.42 0.83
C ASP A 123 7.39 11.85 0.26
N LYS A 124 7.75 10.63 0.68
CA LYS A 124 8.92 9.94 0.12
C LYS A 124 8.76 9.64 -1.36
N LEU A 125 7.58 9.21 -1.79
CA LEU A 125 7.29 8.96 -3.20
C LEU A 125 7.39 10.24 -4.02
N THR A 126 6.88 11.34 -3.48
CA THR A 126 6.96 12.65 -4.13
C THR A 126 8.41 13.11 -4.28
N GLU A 127 9.24 12.96 -3.27
CA GLU A 127 10.66 13.29 -3.33
C GLU A 127 11.39 12.48 -4.41
N ILE A 128 11.16 11.17 -4.46
CA ILE A 128 11.78 10.27 -5.44
C ILE A 128 11.40 10.69 -6.86
N THR A 129 10.13 11.00 -7.11
CA THR A 129 9.67 11.39 -8.43
C THR A 129 10.19 12.76 -8.86
N HIS A 130 10.41 13.68 -7.92
CA HIS A 130 11.04 14.97 -8.21
C HIS A 130 12.52 14.82 -8.58
N GLU A 131 13.26 13.98 -7.86
CA GLU A 131 14.65 13.71 -8.14
C GLU A 131 14.85 13.09 -9.52
N GLU A 132 13.97 12.18 -9.93
CA GLU A 132 14.04 11.53 -11.23
C GLU A 132 13.64 12.44 -12.38
N SER A 133 12.85 13.48 -12.14
CA SER A 133 12.42 14.42 -13.18
C SER A 133 13.45 15.51 -13.47
N ASP A 134 14.44 15.69 -12.62
CA ASP A 134 15.56 16.61 -12.81
C ASP A 134 16.72 15.91 -13.52
#